data_94a484ebe8988a8980850d07c93996ae
#
_entry.id   94a484ebe8988a8980850d07c93996ae
#
_cell.length_a   1.000
_cell.length_b   1.000
_cell.length_c   1.000
_cell.angle_alpha   90.00
_cell.angle_beta   90.00
_cell.angle_gamma   90.00
#
_symmetry.space_group_name_H-M   'P 1'
#
loop_
_entity.id
_entity.type
_entity.pdbx_description
1 polymer ?
#
loop_
_entity_poly.entity_id
_entity_poly.type
_entity_poly.pdbx_seq_one_letter_code
_entity_poly.pdbx_strand_id
1 'polypeptide(L)'
;MAGLTKQARVLLEKPFGHDLASARALNTELHRFLREQQIYRVDHFLGKEPTMDIVYLRYGNSIFEPLWNRDHIQSVQLTMAEDFGVEDRGAFYDPVGALRDVVQNHLLQVIGLIAADPPSATDADGIRDKRLEVFRAMPPADPKRYVRGQYDGYLSVPGVSPGSQTETFAALRLDIDNWRWSGVPFFIRAGKELPERVTEVRIIFKPPPRLGFLMHTPPPGEFIVRIDPDAGADLVVQAKEAGTRAELRKVDFPLIFSAELGDPPEPYERLLADALRGDAMLFVREDSEEQTWRIVQPLLDAPPPVEPYARGTWGPASASKLVTGHPAWRTPWLPAPTAR
;
A
#
# COMPACT_ATOMS: atom_id res chain seq x y z
N MET A 1 -33.32 2.17 -25.78
CA MET A 1 -32.19 1.58 -25.03
C MET A 1 -31.89 0.24 -25.67
N ALA A 2 -30.66 0.06 -26.16
CA ALA A 2 -30.23 -1.18 -26.78
C ALA A 2 -30.07 -2.24 -25.70
N GLY A 3 -30.95 -3.14 -25.46
CA GLY A 3 -31.05 -4.18 -24.40
C GLY A 3 -29.77 -4.88 -23.88
N LEU A 4 -28.63 -4.21 -23.96
CA LEU A 4 -27.29 -4.70 -23.58
C LEU A 4 -27.05 -4.74 -22.06
N THR A 5 -27.87 -4.02 -21.29
CA THR A 5 -27.63 -3.84 -19.84
C THR A 5 -27.74 -5.13 -19.01
N LYS A 6 -28.43 -6.16 -19.47
CA LYS A 6 -28.64 -7.38 -18.67
C LYS A 6 -27.39 -8.28 -18.55
N GLN A 7 -26.48 -8.22 -19.53
CA GLN A 7 -25.28 -9.06 -19.59
C GLN A 7 -23.98 -8.26 -19.74
N ALA A 8 -24.08 -6.93 -19.82
CA ALA A 8 -22.91 -6.07 -19.94
C ALA A 8 -22.05 -6.17 -18.66
N ARG A 9 -20.75 -6.17 -18.85
CA ARG A 9 -19.76 -5.91 -17.82
C ARG A 9 -19.13 -4.56 -18.12
N VAL A 10 -19.05 -3.72 -17.12
CA VAL A 10 -18.54 -2.35 -17.25
C VAL A 10 -17.25 -2.25 -16.45
N LEU A 11 -16.14 -1.97 -17.15
CA LEU A 11 -14.88 -1.63 -16.50
C LEU A 11 -14.90 -0.13 -16.22
N LEU A 12 -14.65 0.22 -14.96
CA LEU A 12 -14.61 1.60 -14.51
C LEU A 12 -13.20 1.91 -14.02
N GLU A 13 -12.56 2.90 -14.65
CA GLU A 13 -11.26 3.42 -14.23
C GLU A 13 -11.41 4.49 -13.14
N LYS A 14 -10.36 4.62 -12.32
CA LYS A 14 -10.29 5.73 -11.36
C LYS A 14 -10.32 7.11 -12.07
N PRO A 15 -10.87 8.15 -11.43
CA PRO A 15 -11.25 8.23 -10.02
C PRO A 15 -12.67 7.74 -9.75
N PHE A 16 -12.85 7.06 -8.61
CA PHE A 16 -14.17 6.64 -8.09
C PHE A 16 -14.68 7.67 -7.07
N GLY A 17 -14.86 8.91 -7.51
CA GLY A 17 -15.09 10.05 -6.66
C GLY A 17 -13.79 10.76 -6.23
N HIS A 18 -13.93 11.81 -5.44
CA HIS A 18 -12.83 12.61 -4.86
C HIS A 18 -12.96 12.78 -3.34
N ASP A 19 -14.06 12.27 -2.77
CA ASP A 19 -14.38 12.16 -1.36
C ASP A 19 -15.49 11.10 -1.16
N LEU A 20 -15.85 10.81 0.08
CA LEU A 20 -16.87 9.80 0.39
C LEU A 20 -18.26 10.19 -0.20
N ALA A 21 -18.61 11.46 -0.22
CA ALA A 21 -19.91 11.90 -0.71
C ALA A 21 -20.04 11.72 -2.23
N SER A 22 -19.03 12.12 -2.98
CA SER A 22 -18.98 11.96 -4.44
C SER A 22 -18.88 10.50 -4.86
N ALA A 23 -18.15 9.66 -4.11
CA ALA A 23 -18.08 8.22 -4.34
C ALA A 23 -19.47 7.56 -4.20
N ARG A 24 -20.19 7.86 -3.14
CA ARG A 24 -21.58 7.41 -2.95
C ARG A 24 -22.54 7.91 -4.03
N ALA A 25 -22.38 9.16 -4.46
CA ALA A 25 -23.18 9.71 -5.54
C ALA A 25 -22.93 8.95 -6.86
N LEU A 26 -21.67 8.67 -7.18
CA LEU A 26 -21.28 7.87 -8.35
C LEU A 26 -21.87 6.46 -8.29
N ASN A 27 -21.74 5.76 -7.15
CA ASN A 27 -22.30 4.43 -6.95
C ASN A 27 -23.83 4.43 -7.09
N THR A 28 -24.51 5.42 -6.49
CA THR A 28 -25.97 5.58 -6.63
C THR A 28 -26.37 5.74 -8.09
N GLU A 29 -25.65 6.53 -8.88
CA GLU A 29 -25.94 6.73 -10.30
C GLU A 29 -25.70 5.47 -11.13
N LEU A 30 -24.60 4.76 -10.87
CA LEU A 30 -24.30 3.48 -11.54
C LEU A 30 -25.37 2.44 -11.28
N HIS A 31 -25.86 2.34 -10.04
CA HIS A 31 -26.89 1.36 -9.64
C HIS A 31 -28.29 1.65 -10.19
N ARG A 32 -28.54 2.80 -10.79
CA ARG A 32 -29.76 3.03 -11.56
C ARG A 32 -29.84 2.15 -12.82
N PHE A 33 -28.69 1.69 -13.32
CA PHE A 33 -28.60 1.00 -14.60
C PHE A 33 -27.94 -0.38 -14.51
N LEU A 34 -27.05 -0.59 -13.53
CA LEU A 34 -26.19 -1.74 -13.39
C LEU A 34 -26.31 -2.34 -12.00
N ARG A 35 -26.14 -3.64 -11.90
CA ARG A 35 -25.94 -4.32 -10.61
C ARG A 35 -24.46 -4.35 -10.28
N GLU A 36 -24.10 -4.43 -8.99
CA GLU A 36 -22.69 -4.44 -8.55
C GLU A 36 -21.86 -5.52 -9.27
N GLN A 37 -22.43 -6.69 -9.50
CA GLN A 37 -21.77 -7.81 -10.20
C GLN A 37 -21.42 -7.51 -11.67
N GLN A 38 -21.91 -6.41 -12.22
CA GLN A 38 -21.62 -5.95 -13.58
C GLN A 38 -20.54 -4.86 -13.61
N ILE A 39 -20.13 -4.34 -12.44
CA ILE A 39 -19.21 -3.22 -12.30
C ILE A 39 -17.85 -3.73 -11.85
N TYR A 40 -16.83 -3.51 -12.67
CA TYR A 40 -15.45 -3.92 -12.44
C TYR A 40 -14.61 -2.66 -12.26
N ARG A 41 -14.49 -2.17 -11.00
CA ARG A 41 -13.67 -0.99 -10.67
C ARG A 41 -12.20 -1.40 -10.68
N VAL A 42 -11.46 -0.82 -11.61
CA VAL A 42 -10.06 -1.15 -11.88
C VAL A 42 -9.15 -0.40 -10.92
N ASP A 43 -8.46 -1.15 -10.06
CA ASP A 43 -7.24 -0.70 -9.42
C ASP A 43 -6.08 -1.54 -9.97
N HIS A 44 -5.22 -0.93 -10.80
CA HIS A 44 -4.18 -1.66 -11.49
C HIS A 44 -3.14 -2.29 -10.54
N PHE A 45 -3.03 -1.81 -9.28
CA PHE A 45 -2.20 -2.45 -8.26
C PHE A 45 -2.69 -3.85 -7.88
N LEU A 46 -3.99 -4.08 -7.88
CA LEU A 46 -4.55 -5.42 -7.68
C LEU A 46 -4.27 -6.36 -8.87
N GLY A 47 -4.06 -5.80 -10.06
CA GLY A 47 -3.65 -6.54 -11.25
C GLY A 47 -2.16 -6.89 -11.27
N LYS A 48 -1.31 -6.19 -10.49
CA LYS A 48 0.11 -6.52 -10.39
C LYS A 48 0.31 -7.87 -9.68
N GLU A 49 0.99 -8.81 -10.33
CA GLU A 49 1.30 -10.13 -9.75
C GLU A 49 1.97 -10.01 -8.38
N PRO A 50 3.01 -9.16 -8.18
CA PRO A 50 3.69 -9.05 -6.90
C PRO A 50 2.80 -8.59 -5.74
N THR A 51 1.71 -7.89 -6.02
CA THR A 51 0.73 -7.54 -5.00
C THR A 51 -0.01 -8.78 -4.49
N MET A 52 -0.33 -9.70 -5.39
CA MET A 52 -0.96 -10.98 -5.02
C MET A 52 0.04 -11.95 -4.41
N ASP A 53 1.32 -11.90 -4.78
CA ASP A 53 2.35 -12.75 -4.19
C ASP A 53 2.46 -12.60 -2.67
N ILE A 54 2.11 -11.43 -2.12
CA ILE A 54 1.99 -11.25 -0.67
C ILE A 54 1.01 -12.27 -0.06
N VAL A 55 -0.12 -12.48 -0.72
CA VAL A 55 -1.18 -13.40 -0.29
C VAL A 55 -0.71 -14.86 -0.43
N TYR A 56 -0.12 -15.20 -1.58
CA TYR A 56 0.35 -16.56 -1.85
C TYR A 56 1.56 -16.95 -1.00
N LEU A 57 2.54 -16.05 -0.83
CA LEU A 57 3.69 -16.29 0.07
C LEU A 57 3.21 -16.50 1.50
N ARG A 58 2.24 -15.72 1.95
CA ARG A 58 1.71 -15.83 3.29
C ARG A 58 0.91 -17.11 3.50
N TYR A 59 -0.08 -17.40 2.66
CA TYR A 59 -1.01 -18.53 2.86
C TYR A 59 -0.48 -19.85 2.31
N GLY A 60 0.42 -19.82 1.35
CA GLY A 60 1.06 -21.01 0.80
C GLY A 60 2.17 -21.59 1.68
N ASN A 61 2.58 -20.87 2.74
CA ASN A 61 3.70 -21.27 3.58
C ASN A 61 3.35 -21.26 5.06
N SER A 62 3.37 -22.41 5.69
CA SER A 62 3.00 -22.60 7.10
C SER A 62 3.87 -21.83 8.10
N ILE A 63 5.01 -21.31 7.69
CA ILE A 63 5.90 -20.52 8.55
C ILE A 63 5.44 -19.05 8.68
N PHE A 64 4.67 -18.50 7.74
CA PHE A 64 4.32 -17.08 7.76
C PHE A 64 3.02 -16.81 8.50
N GLU A 65 1.93 -17.51 8.19
CA GLU A 65 0.62 -17.20 8.74
C GLU A 65 0.55 -17.19 10.28
N PRO A 66 1.19 -18.13 11.02
CA PRO A 66 1.22 -18.09 12.48
C PRO A 66 1.91 -16.84 13.05
N LEU A 67 2.85 -16.25 12.31
CA LEU A 67 3.58 -15.04 12.71
C LEU A 67 2.88 -13.75 12.28
N TRP A 68 1.80 -13.84 11.48
CA TRP A 68 1.18 -12.68 10.80
C TRP A 68 0.10 -12.02 11.65
N ASN A 69 0.50 -11.56 12.85
CA ASN A 69 -0.42 -10.98 13.83
C ASN A 69 0.33 -10.08 14.83
N ARG A 70 -0.44 -9.43 15.69
CA ARG A 70 0.03 -8.50 16.72
C ARG A 70 0.99 -9.11 17.75
N ASP A 71 1.01 -10.42 17.90
CA ASP A 71 1.90 -11.06 18.87
C ASP A 71 3.34 -11.10 18.38
N HIS A 72 3.53 -11.11 17.05
CA HIS A 72 4.85 -11.20 16.40
C HIS A 72 5.24 -9.96 15.62
N ILE A 73 4.29 -9.21 15.04
CA ILE A 73 4.58 -8.03 14.24
C ILE A 73 4.60 -6.77 15.12
N GLN A 74 5.64 -5.97 14.95
CA GLN A 74 5.82 -4.70 15.65
C GLN A 74 5.18 -3.53 14.88
N SER A 75 5.36 -3.50 13.57
CA SER A 75 4.80 -2.49 12.67
C SER A 75 4.86 -2.93 11.22
N VAL A 76 4.05 -2.30 10.38
CA VAL A 76 4.07 -2.45 8.93
C VAL A 76 4.42 -1.09 8.32
N GLN A 77 5.36 -1.05 7.37
CA GLN A 77 5.70 0.15 6.62
C GLN A 77 5.42 -0.05 5.14
N LEU A 78 4.65 0.84 4.53
CA LEU A 78 4.41 0.89 3.09
C LEU A 78 5.09 2.14 2.53
N THR A 79 5.91 1.97 1.52
CA THR A 79 6.55 3.06 0.79
C THR A 79 6.14 2.98 -0.67
N MET A 80 5.65 4.10 -1.21
CA MET A 80 5.42 4.29 -2.63
C MET A 80 6.10 5.57 -3.06
N ALA A 81 7.30 5.45 -3.57
CA ALA A 81 8.16 6.56 -3.94
C ALA A 81 8.29 6.65 -5.45
N GLU A 82 8.24 7.86 -5.96
CA GLU A 82 8.52 8.22 -7.35
C GLU A 82 9.67 9.22 -7.36
N ASP A 83 10.69 8.97 -8.17
CA ASP A 83 11.88 9.82 -8.34
C ASP A 83 11.70 10.96 -9.35
N PHE A 84 10.48 11.10 -9.87
CA PHE A 84 10.07 12.15 -10.80
C PHE A 84 8.94 13.01 -10.20
N GLY A 85 8.76 14.21 -10.77
CA GLY A 85 7.74 15.17 -10.34
C GLY A 85 6.39 14.97 -11.01
N VAL A 86 5.61 16.04 -11.02
CA VAL A 86 4.31 16.08 -11.73
C VAL A 86 4.49 16.37 -13.22
N GLU A 87 5.66 16.90 -13.62
CA GLU A 87 6.05 17.24 -14.98
C GLU A 87 5.05 18.20 -15.66
N ASP A 88 4.48 17.85 -16.80
CA ASP A 88 3.51 18.64 -17.56
C ASP A 88 2.04 18.42 -17.11
N ARG A 89 1.82 17.61 -16.07
CA ARG A 89 0.49 17.20 -15.59
C ARG A 89 -0.03 18.03 -14.42
N GLY A 90 0.50 19.24 -14.20
CA GLY A 90 0.13 20.09 -13.07
C GLY A 90 -1.37 20.33 -12.95
N ALA A 91 -2.04 20.70 -14.03
CA ALA A 91 -3.49 20.92 -14.02
C ALA A 91 -4.33 19.68 -13.65
N PHE A 92 -3.82 18.49 -13.96
CA PHE A 92 -4.47 17.23 -13.58
C PHE A 92 -4.18 16.87 -12.12
N TYR A 93 -2.94 17.05 -11.67
CA TYR A 93 -2.51 16.61 -10.35
C TYR A 93 -2.95 17.55 -9.22
N ASP A 94 -3.01 18.86 -9.50
CA ASP A 94 -3.28 19.89 -8.48
C ASP A 94 -4.62 19.71 -7.75
N PRO A 95 -5.73 19.29 -8.38
CA PRO A 95 -6.95 18.96 -7.66
C PRO A 95 -6.94 17.59 -6.96
N VAL A 96 -5.91 16.76 -7.17
CA VAL A 96 -5.86 15.37 -6.69
C VAL A 96 -4.96 15.23 -5.47
N GLY A 97 -3.67 15.47 -5.59
CA GLY A 97 -2.68 15.28 -4.53
C GLY A 97 -2.36 13.81 -4.23
N ALA A 98 -1.30 13.57 -3.46
CA ALA A 98 -0.81 12.22 -3.16
C ALA A 98 -1.82 11.36 -2.38
N LEU A 99 -2.64 11.97 -1.52
CA LEU A 99 -3.63 11.23 -0.74
C LEU A 99 -4.67 10.54 -1.63
N ARG A 100 -5.22 11.28 -2.61
CA ARG A 100 -6.22 10.73 -3.55
C ARG A 100 -5.59 9.93 -4.68
N ASP A 101 -4.37 10.32 -5.11
CA ASP A 101 -3.73 9.64 -6.24
C ASP A 101 -3.35 8.20 -5.92
N VAL A 102 -2.76 7.96 -4.74
CA VAL A 102 -2.16 6.66 -4.43
C VAL A 102 -2.51 6.08 -3.06
N VAL A 103 -2.83 6.89 -2.05
CA VAL A 103 -3.06 6.38 -0.69
C VAL A 103 -4.45 5.77 -0.55
N GLN A 104 -5.50 6.54 -0.90
CA GLN A 104 -6.91 6.14 -0.74
C GLN A 104 -7.26 4.86 -1.51
N ASN A 105 -6.60 4.63 -2.62
CA ASN A 105 -6.80 3.50 -3.51
C ASN A 105 -5.68 2.45 -3.32
N HIS A 106 -4.63 2.51 -4.12
CA HIS A 106 -3.59 1.49 -4.23
C HIS A 106 -3.04 1.01 -2.88
N LEU A 107 -2.61 1.95 -2.02
CA LEU A 107 -1.95 1.56 -0.77
C LEU A 107 -2.95 1.00 0.27
N LEU A 108 -4.18 1.51 0.32
CA LEU A 108 -5.21 0.89 1.15
C LEU A 108 -5.61 -0.48 0.63
N GLN A 109 -5.70 -0.71 -0.69
CA GLN A 109 -5.97 -2.05 -1.24
C GLN A 109 -4.85 -3.04 -0.88
N VAL A 110 -3.59 -2.61 -0.95
CA VAL A 110 -2.44 -3.42 -0.50
C VAL A 110 -2.53 -3.73 0.99
N ILE A 111 -2.88 -2.75 1.85
CA ILE A 111 -3.13 -3.00 3.28
C ILE A 111 -4.25 -4.04 3.46
N GLY A 112 -5.33 -3.92 2.70
CA GLY A 112 -6.43 -4.87 2.75
C GLY A 112 -5.97 -6.31 2.50
N LEU A 113 -5.05 -6.53 1.55
CA LEU A 113 -4.49 -7.85 1.26
C LEU A 113 -3.51 -8.32 2.35
N ILE A 114 -2.64 -7.42 2.84
CA ILE A 114 -1.68 -7.74 3.90
C ILE A 114 -2.40 -8.15 5.18
N ALA A 115 -3.48 -7.43 5.53
CA ALA A 115 -4.11 -7.55 6.83
C ALA A 115 -5.28 -8.54 6.88
N ALA A 116 -5.78 -8.98 5.72
CA ALA A 116 -6.90 -9.90 5.63
C ALA A 116 -6.65 -11.24 6.32
N ASP A 117 -7.70 -11.85 6.86
CA ASP A 117 -7.69 -13.27 7.22
C ASP A 117 -7.80 -14.15 5.96
N PRO A 118 -7.30 -15.39 6.01
CA PRO A 118 -7.46 -16.31 4.89
C PRO A 118 -8.94 -16.47 4.53
N PRO A 119 -9.33 -16.34 3.24
CA PRO A 119 -10.70 -16.57 2.83
C PRO A 119 -11.05 -18.08 2.97
N SER A 120 -12.25 -18.36 3.43
CA SER A 120 -12.80 -19.73 3.45
C SER A 120 -13.60 -20.06 2.19
N ALA A 121 -14.09 -19.03 1.49
CA ALA A 121 -14.79 -19.17 0.23
C ALA A 121 -13.80 -19.26 -0.94
N THR A 122 -14.19 -20.01 -1.97
CA THR A 122 -13.37 -20.21 -3.18
C THR A 122 -13.76 -19.31 -4.35
N ASP A 123 -14.79 -18.50 -4.16
CA ASP A 123 -15.27 -17.55 -5.16
C ASP A 123 -14.57 -16.18 -5.03
N ALA A 124 -14.82 -15.33 -6.01
CA ALA A 124 -14.24 -13.98 -6.07
C ALA A 124 -14.60 -13.12 -4.85
N ASP A 125 -15.75 -13.34 -4.22
CA ASP A 125 -16.19 -12.56 -3.07
C ASP A 125 -15.43 -12.94 -1.80
N GLY A 126 -14.88 -14.15 -1.70
CA GLY A 126 -14.14 -14.59 -0.52
C GLY A 126 -13.01 -13.64 -0.14
N ILE A 127 -12.12 -13.29 -1.07
CA ILE A 127 -10.99 -12.37 -0.78
C ILE A 127 -11.48 -10.91 -0.67
N ARG A 128 -12.52 -10.54 -1.42
CA ARG A 128 -13.12 -9.19 -1.37
C ARG A 128 -13.77 -8.93 -0.01
N ASP A 129 -14.47 -9.91 0.55
CA ASP A 129 -15.08 -9.84 1.89
C ASP A 129 -14.01 -9.70 2.98
N LYS A 130 -12.92 -10.46 2.86
CA LYS A 130 -11.82 -10.37 3.83
C LYS A 130 -11.09 -9.01 3.79
N ARG A 131 -10.93 -8.40 2.63
CA ARG A 131 -10.45 -7.00 2.53
C ARG A 131 -11.44 -6.02 3.18
N LEU A 132 -12.74 -6.19 2.91
CA LEU A 132 -13.77 -5.35 3.50
C LEU A 132 -13.80 -5.43 5.03
N GLU A 133 -13.64 -6.62 5.61
CA GLU A 133 -13.53 -6.80 7.07
C GLU A 133 -12.38 -5.98 7.65
N VAL A 134 -11.22 -5.93 6.96
CA VAL A 134 -10.08 -5.09 7.35
C VAL A 134 -10.47 -3.62 7.35
N PHE A 135 -11.02 -3.12 6.24
CA PHE A 135 -11.38 -1.70 6.13
C PHE A 135 -12.45 -1.28 7.14
N ARG A 136 -13.40 -2.15 7.46
CA ARG A 136 -14.39 -1.89 8.52
C ARG A 136 -13.77 -1.81 9.91
N ALA A 137 -12.70 -2.56 10.16
CA ALA A 137 -11.95 -2.53 11.40
C ALA A 137 -10.97 -1.34 11.50
N MET A 138 -10.73 -0.61 10.42
CA MET A 138 -9.90 0.59 10.44
C MET A 138 -10.72 1.79 10.93
N PRO A 139 -10.32 2.48 12.01
CA PRO A 139 -10.94 3.74 12.40
C PRO A 139 -10.69 4.83 11.34
N PRO A 140 -11.49 5.91 11.32
CA PRO A 140 -11.15 7.10 10.56
C PRO A 140 -9.75 7.62 10.92
N ALA A 141 -8.98 7.98 9.91
CA ALA A 141 -7.59 8.42 10.09
C ALA A 141 -7.52 9.73 10.89
N ASP A 142 -6.56 9.82 11.81
CA ASP A 142 -6.35 11.01 12.64
C ASP A 142 -5.49 12.04 11.89
N PRO A 143 -6.00 13.26 11.61
CA PRO A 143 -5.21 14.32 10.97
C PRO A 143 -3.92 14.69 11.73
N LYS A 144 -3.85 14.44 13.04
CA LYS A 144 -2.62 14.66 13.85
C LYS A 144 -1.54 13.63 13.55
N ARG A 145 -1.88 12.53 12.90
CA ARG A 145 -0.98 11.46 12.46
C ARG A 145 -0.81 11.45 10.95
N TYR A 146 -0.94 12.62 10.33
CA TYR A 146 -0.78 12.83 8.90
C TYR A 146 0.19 13.99 8.65
N VAL A 147 1.17 13.78 7.78
CA VAL A 147 2.13 14.78 7.31
C VAL A 147 1.94 14.94 5.81
N ARG A 148 1.78 16.18 5.38
CA ARG A 148 1.68 16.58 3.98
C ARG A 148 2.93 17.31 3.56
N GLY A 149 3.46 16.99 2.40
CA GLY A 149 4.64 17.66 1.85
C GLY A 149 4.41 18.16 0.44
N GLN A 150 5.18 19.18 0.06
CA GLN A 150 5.23 19.67 -1.30
C GLN A 150 6.70 19.87 -1.70
N TYR A 151 7.13 19.26 -2.80
CA TYR A 151 8.52 19.37 -3.23
C TYR A 151 8.86 20.76 -3.75
N ASP A 152 10.12 21.16 -3.56
CA ASP A 152 10.62 22.45 -4.03
C ASP A 152 10.44 22.61 -5.53
N GLY A 153 9.74 23.70 -5.94
CA GLY A 153 9.44 24.00 -7.33
C GLY A 153 8.08 23.50 -7.83
N TYR A 154 7.28 22.81 -7.02
CA TYR A 154 5.93 22.38 -7.42
C TYR A 154 5.03 23.52 -7.88
N LEU A 155 5.04 24.65 -7.16
CA LEU A 155 4.22 25.82 -7.50
C LEU A 155 4.61 26.48 -8.85
N SER A 156 5.77 26.12 -9.41
CA SER A 156 6.22 26.59 -10.72
C SER A 156 5.84 25.65 -11.86
N VAL A 157 5.24 24.51 -11.57
CA VAL A 157 4.80 23.54 -12.59
C VAL A 157 3.61 24.13 -13.36
N PRO A 158 3.63 24.09 -14.70
CA PRO A 158 2.53 24.59 -15.51
C PRO A 158 1.19 23.92 -15.13
N GLY A 159 0.16 24.76 -14.94
CA GLY A 159 -1.18 24.28 -14.57
C GLY A 159 -1.42 24.08 -13.08
N VAL A 160 -0.42 24.27 -12.23
CA VAL A 160 -0.59 24.34 -10.78
C VAL A 160 -1.14 25.72 -10.39
N SER A 161 -2.13 25.74 -9.52
CA SER A 161 -2.77 26.98 -9.04
C SER A 161 -1.80 27.81 -8.20
N PRO A 162 -1.77 29.15 -8.36
CA PRO A 162 -0.94 29.99 -7.50
C PRO A 162 -1.27 29.80 -6.02
N GLY A 163 -0.26 29.47 -5.21
CA GLY A 163 -0.44 29.24 -3.78
C GLY A 163 -1.13 27.91 -3.42
N SER A 164 -1.13 26.96 -4.36
CA SER A 164 -1.70 25.62 -4.13
C SER A 164 -1.15 24.99 -2.85
N GLN A 165 -2.05 24.37 -2.09
CA GLN A 165 -1.76 23.58 -0.89
C GLN A 165 -1.87 22.08 -1.17
N THR A 166 -1.79 21.67 -2.43
CA THR A 166 -1.84 20.25 -2.80
C THR A 166 -0.56 19.55 -2.41
N GLU A 167 -0.69 18.45 -1.72
CA GLU A 167 0.46 17.64 -1.31
C GLU A 167 0.99 16.78 -2.46
N THR A 168 2.31 16.78 -2.62
CA THR A 168 3.06 15.86 -3.48
C THR A 168 3.72 14.72 -2.68
N PHE A 169 3.55 14.77 -1.37
CA PHE A 169 3.99 13.78 -0.39
C PHE A 169 2.95 13.64 0.71
N ALA A 170 2.65 12.38 1.05
CA ALA A 170 1.77 12.01 2.14
C ALA A 170 2.46 10.97 3.01
N ALA A 171 2.53 11.22 4.32
CA ALA A 171 2.92 10.19 5.27
C ALA A 171 1.90 10.14 6.41
N LEU A 172 1.43 8.95 6.77
CA LEU A 172 0.40 8.79 7.79
C LEU A 172 0.55 7.47 8.53
N ARG A 173 -0.04 7.44 9.72
CA ARG A 173 -0.23 6.23 10.51
C ARG A 173 -1.71 5.84 10.50
N LEU A 174 -1.96 4.57 10.21
CA LEU A 174 -3.27 3.92 10.30
C LEU A 174 -3.20 2.80 11.34
N ASP A 175 -4.32 2.50 11.96
CA ASP A 175 -4.48 1.40 12.90
C ASP A 175 -5.63 0.48 12.42
N ILE A 176 -5.62 -0.79 12.82
CA ILE A 176 -6.67 -1.76 12.51
C ILE A 176 -7.14 -2.37 13.83
N ASP A 177 -8.37 -2.04 14.23
CA ASP A 177 -8.96 -2.43 15.51
C ASP A 177 -9.67 -3.78 15.41
N ASN A 178 -8.90 -4.83 15.15
CA ASN A 178 -9.37 -6.20 15.22
C ASN A 178 -8.43 -7.06 16.07
N TRP A 179 -8.83 -8.33 16.30
CA TRP A 179 -8.05 -9.23 17.16
C TRP A 179 -6.64 -9.50 16.62
N ARG A 180 -6.48 -9.55 15.31
CA ARG A 180 -5.19 -9.82 14.65
C ARG A 180 -4.21 -8.65 14.74
N TRP A 181 -4.69 -7.40 14.62
CA TRP A 181 -3.84 -6.24 14.37
C TRP A 181 -3.86 -5.15 15.46
N SER A 182 -4.77 -5.24 16.44
CA SER A 182 -4.87 -4.20 17.47
C SER A 182 -3.51 -3.91 18.12
N GLY A 183 -3.10 -2.62 18.05
CA GLY A 183 -1.81 -2.15 18.56
C GLY A 183 -0.63 -2.24 17.57
N VAL A 184 -0.81 -2.79 16.38
CA VAL A 184 0.21 -2.79 15.32
C VAL A 184 -0.05 -1.59 14.40
N PRO A 185 0.83 -0.58 14.36
CA PRO A 185 0.67 0.54 13.43
C PRO A 185 1.03 0.16 12.01
N PHE A 186 0.25 0.69 11.08
CA PHE A 186 0.52 0.67 9.64
C PHE A 186 0.97 2.08 9.23
N PHE A 187 2.21 2.22 8.85
CA PHE A 187 2.78 3.47 8.39
C PHE A 187 2.83 3.50 6.87
N ILE A 188 2.32 4.56 6.29
CA ILE A 188 2.37 4.82 4.86
C ILE A 188 3.24 6.05 4.62
N ARG A 189 4.09 6.01 3.60
CA ARG A 189 4.65 7.19 2.96
C ARG A 189 4.57 7.03 1.44
N ALA A 190 4.11 8.07 0.78
CA ALA A 190 4.04 8.11 -0.67
C ALA A 190 4.38 9.52 -1.15
N GLY A 191 5.03 9.65 -2.29
CA GLY A 191 5.36 10.97 -2.82
C GLY A 191 6.19 10.96 -4.07
N LYS A 192 6.34 12.16 -4.61
CA LYS A 192 7.10 12.47 -5.84
C LYS A 192 8.41 13.18 -5.50
N GLU A 193 9.34 13.18 -6.46
CA GLU A 193 10.70 13.74 -6.28
C GLU A 193 11.42 13.17 -5.04
N LEU A 194 11.16 11.88 -4.74
CA LEU A 194 11.84 11.14 -3.70
C LEU A 194 13.16 10.55 -4.24
N PRO A 195 14.06 10.00 -3.39
CA PRO A 195 15.39 9.55 -3.84
C PRO A 195 15.38 8.40 -4.84
N GLU A 196 14.30 7.59 -4.83
CA GLU A 196 14.21 6.35 -5.60
C GLU A 196 12.77 6.11 -6.06
N ARG A 197 12.61 5.40 -7.19
CA ARG A 197 11.33 4.85 -7.57
C ARG A 197 11.17 3.47 -6.95
N VAL A 198 10.19 3.30 -6.06
CA VAL A 198 9.95 2.03 -5.38
C VAL A 198 8.54 1.94 -4.79
N THR A 199 7.92 0.77 -4.91
CA THR A 199 6.77 0.39 -4.09
C THR A 199 7.13 -0.84 -3.28
N GLU A 200 7.15 -0.69 -1.96
CA GLU A 200 7.58 -1.73 -1.02
C GLU A 200 6.63 -1.83 0.17
N VAL A 201 6.38 -3.05 0.58
CA VAL A 201 5.77 -3.40 1.87
C VAL A 201 6.85 -4.03 2.76
N ARG A 202 6.95 -3.55 3.99
CA ARG A 202 7.88 -4.09 4.98
C ARG A 202 7.17 -4.45 6.25
N ILE A 203 7.19 -5.72 6.60
CA ILE A 203 6.71 -6.27 7.85
C ILE A 203 7.90 -6.33 8.81
N ILE A 204 7.82 -5.59 9.92
CA ILE A 204 8.88 -5.56 10.93
C ILE A 204 8.40 -6.38 12.12
N PHE A 205 9.10 -7.46 12.42
CA PHE A 205 8.78 -8.31 13.54
C PHE A 205 9.18 -7.67 14.87
N LYS A 206 8.62 -8.14 15.97
CA LYS A 206 9.07 -7.74 17.30
C LYS A 206 10.49 -8.24 17.53
N PRO A 207 11.36 -7.44 18.18
CA PRO A 207 12.70 -7.92 18.50
C PRO A 207 12.61 -9.10 19.47
N PRO A 208 13.53 -10.08 19.37
CA PRO A 208 13.59 -11.14 20.36
C PRO A 208 13.97 -10.59 21.75
N PRO A 209 13.65 -11.30 22.82
CA PRO A 209 14.04 -10.89 24.15
C PRO A 209 15.57 -10.88 24.29
N ARG A 210 16.08 -10.08 25.20
CA ARG A 210 17.50 -10.10 25.54
C ARG A 210 17.86 -11.42 26.21
N LEU A 211 18.74 -12.18 25.58
CA LEU A 211 19.24 -13.44 26.07
C LEU A 211 20.65 -13.26 26.65
N GLY A 212 20.93 -13.90 27.79
CA GLY A 212 22.18 -13.69 28.53
C GLY A 212 23.47 -14.15 27.80
N PHE A 213 23.34 -14.98 26.78
CA PHE A 213 24.49 -15.42 25.98
C PHE A 213 24.79 -14.50 24.78
N LEU A 214 23.91 -13.55 24.47
CA LEU A 214 24.10 -12.56 23.40
C LEU A 214 24.69 -11.26 23.97
N MET A 215 25.62 -10.66 23.24
CA MET A 215 26.26 -9.41 23.63
C MET A 215 25.25 -8.24 23.64
N HIS A 216 24.34 -8.22 22.69
CA HIS A 216 23.31 -7.18 22.53
C HIS A 216 21.95 -7.81 22.23
N THR A 217 20.88 -7.06 22.45
CA THR A 217 19.54 -7.44 21.94
C THR A 217 19.58 -7.41 20.44
N PRO A 218 19.24 -8.52 19.75
CA PRO A 218 19.23 -8.54 18.30
C PRO A 218 18.24 -7.52 17.71
N PRO A 219 18.56 -6.91 16.57
CA PRO A 219 17.58 -6.14 15.84
C PRO A 219 16.43 -7.04 15.36
N PRO A 220 15.24 -6.48 15.13
CA PRO A 220 14.10 -7.25 14.62
C PRO A 220 14.42 -7.87 13.26
N GLY A 221 13.85 -9.05 13.01
CA GLY A 221 13.74 -9.60 11.67
C GLY A 221 12.73 -8.81 10.84
N GLU A 222 12.83 -8.89 9.53
CA GLU A 222 11.94 -8.18 8.61
C GLU A 222 11.56 -9.12 7.46
N PHE A 223 10.31 -8.99 6.97
CA PHE A 223 9.88 -9.57 5.72
C PHE A 223 9.48 -8.44 4.78
N ILE A 224 10.10 -8.41 3.62
CA ILE A 224 9.99 -7.32 2.66
C ILE A 224 9.38 -7.87 1.38
N VAL A 225 8.41 -7.14 0.81
CA VAL A 225 7.91 -7.40 -0.54
C VAL A 225 8.03 -6.14 -1.35
N ARG A 226 8.82 -6.18 -2.41
CA ARG A 226 8.93 -5.13 -3.41
C ARG A 226 7.95 -5.43 -4.54
N ILE A 227 7.06 -4.47 -4.78
CA ILE A 227 6.02 -4.59 -5.80
C ILE A 227 6.49 -4.00 -7.13
N ASP A 228 7.26 -2.90 -7.09
CA ASP A 228 7.69 -2.17 -8.28
C ASP A 228 8.93 -1.29 -7.98
N PRO A 229 9.90 -1.17 -8.89
CA PRO A 229 10.29 -2.11 -9.95
C PRO A 229 11.01 -3.34 -9.40
N ASP A 230 11.41 -4.27 -10.27
CA ASP A 230 12.19 -5.47 -9.90
C ASP A 230 11.56 -6.22 -8.71
N ALA A 231 10.34 -6.70 -8.94
CA ALA A 231 9.53 -7.34 -7.92
C ALA A 231 10.21 -8.54 -7.25
N GLY A 232 10.03 -8.66 -5.94
CA GLY A 232 10.64 -9.73 -5.17
C GLY A 232 10.28 -9.67 -3.69
N ALA A 233 10.78 -10.62 -2.95
CA ALA A 233 10.69 -10.67 -1.50
C ALA A 233 12.08 -10.85 -0.86
N ASP A 234 12.23 -10.39 0.38
CA ASP A 234 13.43 -10.60 1.15
C ASP A 234 13.07 -10.93 2.60
N LEU A 235 13.68 -12.00 3.13
CA LEU A 235 13.58 -12.35 4.55
C LEU A 235 14.88 -11.99 5.26
N VAL A 236 14.82 -11.02 6.14
CA VAL A 236 15.94 -10.53 6.93
C VAL A 236 15.97 -11.22 8.28
N VAL A 237 17.06 -11.92 8.55
CA VAL A 237 17.28 -12.62 9.82
C VAL A 237 18.63 -12.27 10.44
N GLN A 238 18.87 -12.71 11.68
CA GLN A 238 20.14 -12.55 12.37
C GLN A 238 20.83 -13.91 12.49
N ALA A 239 22.07 -13.99 12.07
CA ALA A 239 22.90 -15.18 12.22
C ALA A 239 24.19 -14.84 12.98
N LYS A 240 24.79 -15.85 13.61
CA LYS A 240 26.06 -15.66 14.33
C LYS A 240 27.17 -15.35 13.32
N GLU A 241 27.94 -14.30 13.58
CA GLU A 241 29.09 -13.97 12.77
C GLU A 241 30.24 -14.95 13.04
N ALA A 242 30.86 -15.45 11.95
CA ALA A 242 31.96 -16.41 12.03
C ALA A 242 33.16 -15.81 12.78
N GLY A 243 33.79 -16.61 13.63
CA GLY A 243 34.99 -16.20 14.40
C GLY A 243 34.70 -15.37 15.64
N THR A 244 33.48 -14.84 15.84
CA THR A 244 33.12 -14.11 17.04
C THR A 244 32.52 -15.00 18.13
N ARG A 245 32.50 -14.53 19.38
CA ARG A 245 31.97 -15.31 20.51
C ARG A 245 30.42 -15.30 20.51
N ALA A 246 29.78 -14.15 20.30
CA ALA A 246 28.33 -13.98 20.42
C ALA A 246 27.79 -12.78 19.63
N GLU A 247 28.49 -12.38 18.58
CA GLU A 247 28.05 -11.29 17.71
C GLU A 247 27.13 -11.83 16.62
N LEU A 248 26.09 -11.03 16.32
CA LEU A 248 25.11 -11.33 15.29
C LEU A 248 25.32 -10.41 14.09
N ARG A 249 25.09 -10.98 12.92
CA ARG A 249 25.13 -10.28 11.64
C ARG A 249 23.79 -10.43 10.94
N LYS A 250 23.33 -9.34 10.31
CA LYS A 250 22.19 -9.35 9.40
C LYS A 250 22.51 -10.25 8.20
N VAL A 251 21.56 -11.11 7.86
CA VAL A 251 21.59 -11.97 6.67
C VAL A 251 20.28 -11.79 5.93
N ASP A 252 20.37 -11.54 4.63
CA ASP A 252 19.25 -11.36 3.72
C ASP A 252 19.05 -12.62 2.88
N PHE A 253 17.79 -13.04 2.68
CA PHE A 253 17.38 -14.15 1.84
C PHE A 253 16.49 -13.63 0.70
N PRO A 254 17.08 -13.02 -0.34
CA PRO A 254 16.33 -12.44 -1.42
C PRO A 254 15.73 -13.49 -2.35
N LEU A 255 14.48 -13.26 -2.76
CA LEU A 255 13.77 -13.99 -3.79
C LEU A 255 13.38 -12.99 -4.89
N ILE A 256 13.96 -13.11 -6.06
CA ILE A 256 13.63 -12.27 -7.22
C ILE A 256 12.58 -12.98 -8.05
N PHE A 257 11.38 -12.41 -8.16
CA PHE A 257 10.23 -13.10 -8.75
C PHE A 257 10.43 -13.42 -10.23
N SER A 258 10.95 -12.49 -11.02
CA SER A 258 11.21 -12.74 -12.45
C SER A 258 12.23 -13.88 -12.69
N ALA A 259 13.20 -14.04 -11.80
CA ALA A 259 14.19 -15.09 -11.92
C ALA A 259 13.65 -16.50 -11.58
N GLU A 260 12.71 -16.58 -10.64
CA GLU A 260 12.23 -17.86 -10.11
C GLU A 260 10.82 -18.23 -10.62
N LEU A 261 9.96 -17.22 -10.86
CA LEU A 261 8.56 -17.43 -11.20
C LEU A 261 8.23 -17.09 -12.67
N GLY A 262 9.16 -16.42 -13.37
CA GLY A 262 8.96 -15.93 -14.74
C GLY A 262 8.35 -14.52 -14.77
N ASP A 263 8.24 -13.96 -15.98
CA ASP A 263 7.71 -12.63 -16.20
C ASP A 263 6.17 -12.64 -16.14
N PRO A 264 5.56 -11.80 -15.29
CA PRO A 264 4.11 -11.73 -15.19
C PRO A 264 3.49 -11.00 -16.40
N PRO A 265 2.22 -11.26 -16.73
CA PRO A 265 1.48 -10.44 -17.68
C PRO A 265 1.33 -9.00 -17.16
N GLU A 266 1.14 -8.06 -18.08
CA GLU A 266 0.85 -6.68 -17.71
C GLU A 266 -0.45 -6.58 -16.89
N PRO A 267 -0.52 -5.70 -15.86
CA PRO A 267 -1.68 -5.60 -14.97
C PRO A 267 -3.01 -5.43 -15.70
N TYR A 268 -3.04 -4.61 -16.75
CA TYR A 268 -4.26 -4.41 -17.54
C TYR A 268 -4.64 -5.61 -18.39
N GLU A 269 -3.68 -6.35 -18.93
CA GLU A 269 -3.93 -7.60 -19.66
C GLU A 269 -4.64 -8.61 -18.76
N ARG A 270 -4.14 -8.79 -17.54
CA ARG A 270 -4.73 -9.65 -16.54
C ARG A 270 -6.15 -9.21 -16.17
N LEU A 271 -6.33 -7.95 -15.78
CA LEU A 271 -7.63 -7.43 -15.37
C LEU A 271 -8.67 -7.50 -16.50
N LEU A 272 -8.29 -7.20 -17.75
CA LEU A 272 -9.19 -7.34 -18.89
C LEU A 272 -9.59 -8.80 -19.11
N ALA A 273 -8.64 -9.73 -19.02
CA ALA A 273 -8.92 -11.16 -19.15
C ALA A 273 -9.88 -11.65 -18.04
N ASP A 274 -9.69 -11.22 -16.80
CA ASP A 274 -10.55 -11.58 -15.67
C ASP A 274 -11.96 -10.98 -15.84
N ALA A 275 -12.08 -9.74 -16.25
CA ALA A 275 -13.37 -9.13 -16.54
C ALA A 275 -14.12 -9.87 -17.67
N LEU A 276 -13.41 -10.32 -18.73
CA LEU A 276 -14.00 -11.12 -19.81
C LEU A 276 -14.47 -12.49 -19.32
N ARG A 277 -13.78 -13.10 -18.36
CA ARG A 277 -14.20 -14.37 -17.75
C ARG A 277 -15.33 -14.18 -16.71
N GLY A 278 -15.50 -12.97 -16.18
CA GLY A 278 -16.45 -12.66 -15.11
C GLY A 278 -15.87 -12.88 -13.73
N ASP A 279 -14.56 -13.00 -13.61
CA ASP A 279 -13.86 -13.06 -12.33
C ASP A 279 -13.68 -11.65 -11.77
N ALA A 280 -14.29 -11.40 -10.61
CA ALA A 280 -14.25 -10.10 -9.96
C ALA A 280 -13.22 -10.02 -8.80
N MET A 281 -12.41 -11.04 -8.59
CA MET A 281 -11.52 -11.16 -7.42
C MET A 281 -10.55 -9.99 -7.26
N LEU A 282 -9.99 -9.50 -8.37
CA LEU A 282 -9.00 -8.41 -8.40
C LEU A 282 -9.62 -7.02 -8.56
N PHE A 283 -10.95 -6.91 -8.53
CA PHE A 283 -11.63 -5.63 -8.69
C PHE A 283 -12.12 -5.08 -7.36
N VAL A 284 -12.18 -3.77 -7.28
CA VAL A 284 -12.68 -3.07 -6.11
C VAL A 284 -14.21 -3.14 -6.09
N ARG A 285 -14.79 -3.52 -4.95
CA ARG A 285 -16.23 -3.55 -4.73
C ARG A 285 -16.69 -2.24 -4.09
N GLU A 286 -17.90 -1.79 -4.39
CA GLU A 286 -18.50 -0.55 -3.89
C GLU A 286 -18.29 -0.35 -2.39
N ASP A 287 -18.64 -1.35 -1.60
CA ASP A 287 -18.57 -1.28 -0.15
C ASP A 287 -17.13 -1.10 0.37
N SER A 288 -16.15 -1.74 -0.27
CA SER A 288 -14.73 -1.57 0.04
C SER A 288 -14.24 -0.17 -0.33
N GLU A 289 -14.65 0.32 -1.49
CA GLU A 289 -14.30 1.65 -1.98
C GLU A 289 -14.84 2.74 -1.07
N GLU A 290 -16.12 2.65 -0.64
CA GLU A 290 -16.68 3.58 0.34
C GLU A 290 -15.97 3.52 1.70
N GLN A 291 -15.53 2.34 2.13
CA GLN A 291 -14.76 2.25 3.38
C GLN A 291 -13.38 2.88 3.25
N THR A 292 -12.68 2.76 2.13
CA THR A 292 -11.40 3.44 1.94
C THR A 292 -11.56 4.95 1.95
N TRP A 293 -12.61 5.51 1.35
CA TRP A 293 -12.95 6.94 1.49
C TRP A 293 -13.29 7.32 2.94
N ARG A 294 -14.10 6.51 3.65
CA ARG A 294 -14.42 6.75 5.07
C ARG A 294 -13.17 6.86 5.93
N ILE A 295 -12.18 6.02 5.67
CA ILE A 295 -10.91 6.02 6.42
C ILE A 295 -10.17 7.35 6.23
N VAL A 296 -10.05 7.84 5.00
CA VAL A 296 -9.26 9.04 4.71
C VAL A 296 -10.05 10.35 4.77
N GLN A 297 -11.38 10.31 4.86
CA GLN A 297 -12.23 11.51 4.84
C GLN A 297 -11.80 12.59 5.86
N PRO A 298 -11.46 12.26 7.12
CA PRO A 298 -11.02 13.29 8.07
C PRO A 298 -9.75 14.02 7.67
N LEU A 299 -8.88 13.37 6.86
CA LEU A 299 -7.66 14.00 6.34
C LEU A 299 -7.97 15.02 5.24
N LEU A 300 -9.09 14.86 4.55
CA LEU A 300 -9.61 15.81 3.56
C LEU A 300 -10.36 16.96 4.23
N ASP A 301 -11.11 16.67 5.30
CA ASP A 301 -11.94 17.65 6.00
C ASP A 301 -11.10 18.62 6.84
N ALA A 302 -10.00 18.12 7.43
CA ALA A 302 -9.11 18.90 8.29
C ALA A 302 -7.63 18.62 7.96
N PRO A 303 -7.17 18.94 6.73
CA PRO A 303 -5.80 18.65 6.32
C PRO A 303 -4.80 19.49 7.13
N PRO A 304 -3.71 18.89 7.65
CA PRO A 304 -2.63 19.67 8.26
C PRO A 304 -1.94 20.57 7.22
N PRO A 305 -1.19 21.60 7.65
CA PRO A 305 -0.40 22.41 6.73
C PRO A 305 0.54 21.59 5.85
N VAL A 306 0.77 22.07 4.62
CA VAL A 306 1.76 21.48 3.72
C VAL A 306 3.16 21.97 4.13
N GLU A 307 4.11 21.06 4.28
CA GLU A 307 5.51 21.36 4.59
C GLU A 307 6.38 21.25 3.33
N PRO A 308 7.32 22.16 3.09
CA PRO A 308 8.24 22.04 1.96
C PRO A 308 9.22 20.87 2.19
N TYR A 309 9.68 20.25 1.10
CA TYR A 309 10.81 19.33 1.12
C TYR A 309 11.67 19.44 -0.13
N ALA A 310 12.98 19.24 0.04
CA ALA A 310 13.92 19.26 -1.06
C ALA A 310 13.77 18.01 -1.94
N ARG A 311 13.87 18.18 -3.24
CA ARG A 311 13.89 17.07 -4.21
C ARG A 311 15.00 16.07 -3.88
N GLY A 312 14.77 14.79 -4.12
CA GLY A 312 15.72 13.73 -3.81
C GLY A 312 15.85 13.42 -2.33
N THR A 313 14.93 13.91 -1.48
CA THR A 313 14.84 13.56 -0.06
C THR A 313 13.60 12.71 0.24
N TRP A 314 13.55 12.07 1.42
CA TRP A 314 12.43 11.24 1.84
C TRP A 314 11.24 12.07 2.40
N GLY A 315 11.02 13.26 1.87
CA GLY A 315 9.90 14.12 2.28
C GLY A 315 10.24 15.03 3.47
N PRO A 316 9.22 15.67 4.07
CA PRO A 316 9.39 16.56 5.21
C PRO A 316 10.02 15.87 6.42
N ALA A 317 10.89 16.56 7.14
CA ALA A 317 11.55 16.04 8.34
C ALA A 317 10.56 15.62 9.44
N SER A 318 9.39 16.25 9.50
CA SER A 318 8.30 15.92 10.44
C SER A 318 7.73 14.50 10.22
N ALA A 319 7.86 13.92 9.02
CA ALA A 319 7.44 12.55 8.74
C ALA A 319 8.13 11.51 9.64
N SER A 320 9.34 11.82 10.13
CA SER A 320 10.05 10.97 11.11
C SER A 320 9.35 10.88 12.46
N LYS A 321 8.55 11.88 12.82
CA LYS A 321 7.81 11.90 14.10
C LYS A 321 6.67 10.89 14.14
N LEU A 322 6.12 10.51 12.98
CA LEU A 322 5.04 9.51 12.88
C LEU A 322 5.45 8.15 13.43
N VAL A 323 6.71 7.78 13.26
CA VAL A 323 7.25 6.48 13.70
C VAL A 323 7.89 6.54 15.09
N THR A 324 7.72 7.64 15.86
CA THR A 324 8.26 7.76 17.23
C THR A 324 7.77 6.61 18.11
N GLY A 325 8.70 5.92 18.78
CA GLY A 325 8.41 4.74 19.60
C GLY A 325 8.31 3.41 18.80
N HIS A 326 8.52 3.47 17.50
CA HIS A 326 8.55 2.32 16.58
C HIS A 326 9.86 2.34 15.77
N PRO A 327 10.15 1.28 14.99
CA PRO A 327 11.27 1.29 14.07
C PRO A 327 11.20 2.50 13.13
N ALA A 328 12.32 3.21 12.98
CA ALA A 328 12.42 4.33 12.05
C ALA A 328 12.05 3.90 10.61
N TRP A 329 11.68 4.87 9.79
CA TRP A 329 11.50 4.62 8.37
C TRP A 329 12.71 3.88 7.78
N ARG A 330 12.44 2.76 7.15
CA ARG A 330 13.49 1.98 6.49
C ARG A 330 13.81 2.55 5.11
N THR A 331 15.07 2.49 4.73
CA THR A 331 15.47 2.63 3.33
C THR A 331 14.93 1.41 2.57
N PRO A 332 14.29 1.61 1.42
CA PRO A 332 13.77 0.50 0.64
C PRO A 332 14.85 -0.52 0.26
N TRP A 333 14.45 -1.78 0.17
CA TRP A 333 15.32 -2.84 -0.29
C TRP A 333 15.54 -2.73 -1.79
N LEU A 334 16.81 -2.71 -2.19
CA LEU A 334 17.23 -2.78 -3.58
C LEU A 334 17.82 -4.17 -3.82
N PRO A 335 17.17 -5.04 -4.62
CA PRO A 335 17.78 -6.31 -4.99
C PRO A 335 19.10 -6.03 -5.72
N ALA A 336 20.12 -6.82 -5.40
CA ALA A 336 21.37 -6.74 -6.15
C ALA A 336 21.10 -7.04 -7.63
N PRO A 337 21.73 -6.33 -8.57
CA PRO A 337 21.59 -6.65 -9.99
C PRO A 337 21.88 -8.13 -10.19
N THR A 338 20.95 -8.88 -10.76
CA THR A 338 21.22 -10.25 -11.17
C THR A 338 22.36 -10.20 -12.18
N ALA A 339 23.49 -10.82 -11.84
CA ALA A 339 24.53 -11.05 -12.81
C ALA A 339 23.92 -11.87 -13.96
N ARG A 340 23.73 -11.22 -15.12
CA ARG A 340 23.26 -11.87 -16.35
C ARG A 340 24.35 -12.75 -16.91
#